data_221bd05bf502f6d38badefa14db93577
#
_entry.id   221bd05bf502f6d38badefa14db93577
#
_cell.length_a   1.000
_cell.length_b   1.000
_cell.length_c   1.000
_cell.angle_alpha   90.00
_cell.angle_beta   90.00
_cell.angle_gamma   90.00
#
_symmetry.space_group_name_H-M   'P 1'
#
loop_
_entity.id
_entity.type
_entity.pdbx_description
1 polymer ?
#
loop_
_entity_poly.entity_id
_entity_poly.type
_entity_poly.pdbx_seq_one_letter_code
_entity_poly.pdbx_strand_id
1 'polypeptide(L)'
;NLVDLANDFFSIQSNSESFSGLYINDSIDRSSFKYSKINKEDYMLSKNSIFFPESKIYKYFNDNYTALCVLRPVFLGHTHNDLFSFELFLKNEPIIVDGGSYCYTSNPSLRDKFRNTINHNTLWINEKEQNELIGVFEILKESKPSIEKISKNQIIASHNGYKKKHSREFIFEEKRMIIEDYFDDDSFLSINFAPNIKIEPIDNSTIKINSINSQLLLNLDNLEFLRLEDGNYSEGYGNMIKN
;
A
#
# COMPACT_ATOMS: atom_id res chain seq x y z
N ASN A 1 13.87 -19.41 2.93
CA ASN A 1 12.85 -19.44 1.87
C ASN A 1 12.14 -18.08 1.79
N LEU A 2 11.19 -17.87 0.87
CA LEU A 2 10.48 -16.58 0.74
C LEU A 2 9.73 -16.19 2.02
N VAL A 3 9.27 -17.15 2.80
CA VAL A 3 8.58 -16.94 4.07
C VAL A 3 9.55 -16.45 5.15
N ASP A 4 10.73 -17.06 5.23
CA ASP A 4 11.77 -16.60 6.16
C ASP A 4 12.21 -15.19 5.83
N LEU A 5 12.34 -14.88 4.52
CA LEU A 5 12.62 -13.53 4.05
C LEU A 5 11.52 -12.54 4.45
N ALA A 6 10.26 -12.91 4.25
CA ALA A 6 9.12 -12.07 4.65
C ALA A 6 9.07 -11.88 6.17
N ASN A 7 9.30 -12.94 6.95
CA ASN A 7 9.35 -12.87 8.40
C ASN A 7 10.47 -11.96 8.90
N ASP A 8 11.67 -12.07 8.29
CA ASP A 8 12.79 -11.18 8.61
C ASP A 8 12.51 -9.72 8.27
N PHE A 9 11.82 -9.47 7.14
CA PHE A 9 11.50 -8.12 6.70
C PHE A 9 10.35 -7.47 7.45
N PHE A 10 9.30 -8.23 7.72
CA PHE A 10 8.07 -7.70 8.29
C PHE A 10 7.96 -7.93 9.79
N SER A 11 8.92 -8.64 10.41
CA SER A 11 8.85 -9.09 11.80
C SER A 11 7.56 -9.85 12.11
N ILE A 12 7.04 -10.57 11.12
CA ILE A 12 5.87 -11.41 11.27
C ILE A 12 6.34 -12.69 11.93
N GLN A 13 5.93 -12.92 13.17
CA GLN A 13 6.03 -14.25 13.78
C GLN A 13 4.92 -15.13 13.19
N SER A 14 5.17 -15.75 12.06
CA SER A 14 4.33 -16.83 11.58
C SER A 14 4.88 -18.16 12.10
N ASN A 15 4.04 -18.97 12.71
CA ASN A 15 4.37 -20.37 12.89
C ASN A 15 4.52 -20.98 11.50
N SER A 16 5.66 -21.60 11.23
CA SER A 16 6.03 -22.20 9.93
C SER A 16 5.02 -23.24 9.40
N GLU A 17 4.06 -23.66 10.22
CA GLU A 17 3.02 -24.62 9.86
C GLU A 17 1.86 -24.02 9.03
N SER A 18 1.67 -22.70 9.04
CA SER A 18 0.54 -22.04 8.34
C SER A 18 0.77 -21.78 6.84
N PHE A 19 1.96 -21.99 6.32
CA PHE A 19 2.32 -21.80 4.90
C PHE A 19 2.59 -23.11 4.14
N SER A 20 2.06 -24.24 4.61
CA SER A 20 2.18 -25.55 3.93
C SER A 20 1.49 -25.64 2.55
N GLY A 21 0.91 -24.55 2.05
CA GLY A 21 0.20 -24.49 0.77
C GLY A 21 1.00 -23.99 -0.44
N LEU A 22 2.24 -23.53 -0.27
CA LEU A 22 3.08 -23.19 -1.41
C LEU A 22 3.77 -24.48 -1.90
N TYR A 23 3.11 -25.20 -2.80
CA TYR A 23 3.70 -26.31 -3.53
C TYR A 23 4.80 -25.79 -4.46
N ILE A 24 6.02 -25.66 -3.94
CA ILE A 24 7.21 -25.66 -4.78
C ILE A 24 7.44 -27.14 -5.11
N ASN A 25 7.21 -27.50 -6.36
CA ASN A 25 7.47 -28.84 -6.86
C ASN A 25 8.90 -29.25 -6.49
N ASP A 26 9.06 -30.37 -5.78
CA ASP A 26 10.36 -30.89 -5.29
C ASP A 26 11.36 -31.21 -6.42
N SER A 27 10.95 -31.09 -7.69
CA SER A 27 11.79 -31.30 -8.86
C SER A 27 12.69 -30.09 -9.24
N ILE A 28 12.55 -28.93 -8.56
CA ILE A 28 13.41 -27.77 -8.81
C ILE A 28 14.70 -27.97 -8.00
N ASP A 29 15.83 -28.12 -8.71
CA ASP A 29 17.15 -28.15 -8.09
C ASP A 29 17.42 -26.82 -7.36
N ARG A 30 17.28 -26.85 -6.04
CA ARG A 30 17.48 -25.68 -5.16
C ARG A 30 18.94 -25.24 -5.08
N SER A 31 19.88 -26.05 -5.54
CA SER A 31 21.33 -25.73 -5.51
C SER A 31 21.69 -24.60 -6.49
N SER A 32 20.85 -24.35 -7.50
CA SER A 32 21.03 -23.28 -8.49
C SER A 32 20.55 -21.90 -8.02
N PHE A 33 19.72 -21.81 -6.96
CA PHE A 33 19.31 -20.54 -6.40
C PHE A 33 20.33 -20.05 -5.38
N LYS A 34 21.25 -19.21 -5.83
CA LYS A 34 22.09 -18.42 -4.92
C LYS A 34 21.22 -17.34 -4.27
N TYR A 35 20.65 -17.65 -3.11
CA TYR A 35 20.10 -16.61 -2.25
C TYR A 35 21.28 -15.82 -1.69
N SER A 36 21.51 -14.62 -2.17
CA SER A 36 22.31 -13.68 -1.40
C SER A 36 21.49 -13.37 -0.15
N LYS A 37 22.05 -13.65 1.02
CA LYS A 37 21.44 -13.27 2.29
C LYS A 37 21.34 -11.74 2.26
N ILE A 38 20.11 -11.23 2.16
CA ILE A 38 19.87 -9.80 2.20
C ILE A 38 20.16 -9.36 3.63
N ASN A 39 21.20 -8.53 3.80
CA ASN A 39 21.48 -7.93 5.09
C ASN A 39 20.52 -6.74 5.27
N LYS A 40 19.60 -6.83 6.22
CA LYS A 40 18.63 -5.78 6.53
C LYS A 40 19.33 -4.44 6.80
N GLU A 41 20.52 -4.46 7.38
CA GLU A 41 21.29 -3.26 7.71
C GLU A 41 21.68 -2.45 6.47
N ASP A 42 21.83 -3.07 5.29
CA ASP A 42 22.19 -2.39 4.04
C ASP A 42 21.08 -1.46 3.53
N TYR A 43 19.85 -1.64 4.00
CA TYR A 43 18.65 -0.88 3.61
C TYR A 43 18.14 0.06 4.69
N MET A 44 18.70 0.01 5.90
CA MET A 44 18.26 0.84 7.01
C MET A 44 18.70 2.29 6.84
N LEU A 45 17.74 3.21 6.85
CA LEU A 45 17.97 4.65 6.96
C LEU A 45 18.12 5.08 8.43
N SER A 46 17.52 4.34 9.34
CA SER A 46 17.62 4.52 10.79
C SER A 46 17.15 3.24 11.51
N LYS A 47 17.20 3.24 12.84
CA LYS A 47 16.62 2.14 13.64
C LYS A 47 15.12 1.93 13.40
N ASN A 48 14.43 2.92 12.86
CA ASN A 48 12.98 2.95 12.67
C ASN A 48 12.54 3.00 11.19
N SER A 49 13.47 2.99 10.23
CA SER A 49 13.10 3.12 8.82
C SER A 49 14.02 2.34 7.89
N ILE A 50 13.41 1.76 6.87
CA ILE A 50 14.06 0.95 5.84
C ILE A 50 13.55 1.43 4.49
N PHE A 51 14.44 1.55 3.51
CA PHE A 51 14.08 1.77 2.12
C PHE A 51 14.67 0.66 1.25
N PHE A 52 13.84 0.08 0.41
CA PHE A 52 14.21 -0.96 -0.56
C PHE A 52 14.32 -0.32 -1.95
N PRO A 53 15.53 0.00 -2.44
CA PRO A 53 15.70 0.79 -3.65
C PRO A 53 15.24 0.07 -4.93
N GLU A 54 15.29 -1.25 -4.99
CA GLU A 54 14.86 -2.05 -6.13
C GLU A 54 13.33 -2.11 -6.23
N SER A 55 12.65 -2.38 -5.13
CA SER A 55 11.19 -2.45 -5.07
C SER A 55 10.53 -1.09 -4.89
N LYS A 56 11.31 -0.06 -4.55
CA LYS A 56 10.80 1.29 -4.22
C LYS A 56 9.73 1.27 -3.13
N ILE A 57 9.94 0.45 -2.12
CA ILE A 57 9.09 0.38 -0.93
C ILE A 57 9.83 1.00 0.24
N TYR A 58 9.14 1.84 0.97
CA TYR A 58 9.63 2.40 2.22
C TYR A 58 8.82 1.84 3.39
N LYS A 59 9.49 1.45 4.47
CA LYS A 59 8.89 1.01 5.72
C LYS A 59 9.35 1.93 6.84
N TYR A 60 8.39 2.49 7.57
CA TYR A 60 8.62 3.10 8.88
C TYR A 60 7.99 2.23 9.97
N PHE A 61 8.62 2.14 11.13
CA PHE A 61 8.10 1.34 12.25
C PHE A 61 8.64 1.84 13.59
N ASN A 62 7.79 1.81 14.59
CA ASN A 62 8.12 2.05 15.99
C ASN A 62 7.15 1.26 16.89
N ASP A 63 7.16 1.53 18.20
CA ASP A 63 6.30 0.82 19.16
C ASP A 63 4.80 1.18 19.00
N ASN A 64 4.47 2.27 18.31
CA ASN A 64 3.09 2.75 18.13
C ASN A 64 2.49 2.27 16.83
N TYR A 65 3.25 2.30 15.71
CA TYR A 65 2.74 1.93 14.40
C TYR A 65 3.82 1.49 13.42
N THR A 66 3.37 0.78 12.39
CA THR A 66 4.16 0.49 11.19
C THR A 66 3.43 1.06 9.98
N ALA A 67 4.16 1.71 9.09
CA ALA A 67 3.66 2.19 7.80
C ALA A 67 4.51 1.61 6.66
N LEU A 68 3.83 1.20 5.58
CA LEU A 68 4.44 0.79 4.31
C LEU A 68 4.00 1.78 3.23
N CYS A 69 4.95 2.32 2.46
CA CYS A 69 4.66 3.25 1.38
C CYS A 69 5.18 2.72 0.06
N VAL A 70 4.34 2.73 -0.97
CA VAL A 70 4.63 2.25 -2.32
C VAL A 70 5.08 3.41 -3.18
N LEU A 71 6.35 3.41 -3.59
CA LEU A 71 6.96 4.45 -4.42
C LEU A 71 7.38 3.92 -5.80
N ARG A 72 7.03 2.69 -6.10
CA ARG A 72 7.46 1.98 -7.31
C ARG A 72 6.69 2.46 -8.53
N PRO A 73 7.30 2.52 -9.71
CA PRO A 73 6.59 2.69 -10.95
C PRO A 73 5.67 1.49 -11.20
N VAL A 74 4.60 1.73 -11.92
CA VAL A 74 3.76 0.65 -12.42
C VAL A 74 4.48 -0.03 -13.59
N PHE A 75 4.64 -1.36 -13.50
CA PHE A 75 5.21 -2.20 -14.55
C PHE A 75 4.11 -2.99 -15.25
N LEU A 76 4.43 -3.58 -16.38
CA LEU A 76 3.52 -4.49 -17.10
C LEU A 76 3.13 -5.70 -16.26
N GLY A 77 1.94 -6.23 -16.49
CA GLY A 77 1.49 -7.51 -15.95
C GLY A 77 0.69 -7.40 -14.68
N HIS A 78 1.27 -7.75 -13.56
CA HIS A 78 0.55 -7.90 -12.28
C HIS A 78 0.43 -6.62 -11.46
N THR A 79 0.89 -5.48 -11.97
CA THR A 79 0.90 -4.21 -11.24
C THR A 79 -0.47 -3.54 -11.23
N HIS A 80 -0.66 -2.67 -10.26
CA HIS A 80 -1.86 -1.86 -10.03
C HIS A 80 -1.52 -0.38 -10.16
N ASN A 81 -2.52 0.47 -10.23
CA ASN A 81 -2.41 1.93 -10.14
C ASN A 81 -2.29 2.39 -8.68
N ASP A 82 -1.24 1.95 -8.02
CA ASP A 82 -1.01 2.06 -6.58
C ASP A 82 0.13 3.05 -6.20
N LEU A 83 0.50 3.95 -7.12
CA LEU A 83 1.52 4.96 -6.84
C LEU A 83 1.15 5.80 -5.62
N PHE A 84 2.09 5.86 -4.68
CA PHE A 84 1.98 6.56 -3.40
C PHE A 84 0.89 6.02 -2.47
N SER A 85 0.38 4.82 -2.74
CA SER A 85 -0.44 4.10 -1.77
C SER A 85 0.37 3.76 -0.53
N PHE A 86 -0.32 3.59 0.58
CA PHE A 86 0.28 3.23 1.85
C PHE A 86 -0.60 2.27 2.63
N GLU A 87 0.00 1.55 3.54
CA GLU A 87 -0.68 0.73 4.52
C GLU A 87 -0.24 1.15 5.93
N LEU A 88 -1.14 1.04 6.90
CA LEU A 88 -0.91 1.41 8.30
C LEU A 88 -1.36 0.30 9.24
N PHE A 89 -0.47 -0.07 10.15
CA PHE A 89 -0.68 -1.06 11.19
C PHE A 89 -0.46 -0.42 12.55
N LEU A 90 -1.38 -0.62 13.49
CA LEU A 90 -1.22 -0.24 14.89
C LEU A 90 -0.98 -1.50 15.73
N LYS A 91 0.17 -1.59 16.39
CA LYS A 91 0.54 -2.78 17.21
C LYS A 91 0.34 -4.10 16.44
N ASN A 92 0.74 -4.14 15.17
CA ASN A 92 0.57 -5.26 14.23
C ASN A 92 -0.88 -5.55 13.79
N GLU A 93 -1.86 -4.75 14.21
CA GLU A 93 -3.21 -4.80 13.66
C GLU A 93 -3.31 -3.98 12.37
N PRO A 94 -3.79 -4.54 11.25
CA PRO A 94 -4.01 -3.78 10.03
C PRO A 94 -5.17 -2.78 10.25
N ILE A 95 -4.94 -1.52 9.92
CA ILE A 95 -5.94 -0.45 10.04
C ILE A 95 -6.29 0.11 8.66
N ILE A 96 -5.27 0.55 7.92
CA ILE A 96 -5.40 0.99 6.54
C ILE A 96 -4.66 -0.04 5.69
N VAL A 97 -5.36 -0.61 4.72
CA VAL A 97 -4.89 -1.75 3.93
C VAL A 97 -5.00 -1.48 2.44
N ASP A 98 -4.20 -2.16 1.64
CA ASP A 98 -4.44 -2.25 0.19
C ASP A 98 -5.63 -3.15 -0.10
N GLY A 99 -6.40 -2.84 -1.14
CA GLY A 99 -7.57 -3.64 -1.53
C GLY A 99 -7.24 -5.06 -1.99
N GLY A 100 -5.99 -5.34 -2.32
CA GLY A 100 -5.52 -6.63 -2.81
C GLY A 100 -5.78 -6.84 -4.30
N SER A 101 -5.73 -8.08 -4.77
CA SER A 101 -5.80 -8.43 -6.21
C SER A 101 -7.02 -9.25 -6.61
N TYR A 102 -7.60 -10.00 -5.72
CA TYR A 102 -8.72 -10.92 -5.87
C TYR A 102 -8.59 -11.94 -7.00
N CYS A 103 -8.55 -11.50 -8.27
CA CYS A 103 -8.47 -12.40 -9.42
C CYS A 103 -7.65 -11.79 -10.56
N TYR A 104 -7.35 -12.60 -11.56
CA TYR A 104 -6.66 -12.16 -12.78
C TYR A 104 -7.56 -12.34 -14.01
N THR A 105 -7.45 -13.48 -14.70
CA THR A 105 -8.14 -13.74 -15.99
C THR A 105 -9.57 -14.23 -15.84
N SER A 106 -9.94 -14.75 -14.68
CA SER A 106 -11.27 -15.34 -14.44
C SER A 106 -12.40 -14.32 -14.53
N ASN A 107 -12.13 -13.06 -14.21
CA ASN A 107 -13.09 -11.97 -14.30
C ASN A 107 -12.37 -10.64 -14.55
N PRO A 108 -12.24 -10.21 -15.83
CA PRO A 108 -11.54 -8.98 -16.19
C PRO A 108 -12.11 -7.73 -15.49
N SER A 109 -13.42 -7.62 -15.38
CA SER A 109 -14.07 -6.46 -14.73
C SER A 109 -13.72 -6.36 -13.24
N LEU A 110 -13.73 -7.48 -12.51
CA LEU A 110 -13.28 -7.49 -11.12
C LEU A 110 -11.77 -7.28 -11.02
N ARG A 111 -11.00 -7.82 -11.96
CA ARG A 111 -9.55 -7.54 -12.02
C ARG A 111 -9.28 -6.05 -12.13
N ASP A 112 -9.96 -5.35 -13.04
CA ASP A 112 -9.81 -3.90 -13.21
C ASP A 112 -10.26 -3.15 -11.97
N LYS A 113 -11.37 -3.56 -11.35
CA LYS A 113 -11.82 -2.94 -10.10
C LYS A 113 -10.75 -2.96 -9.01
N PHE A 114 -10.01 -4.06 -8.85
CA PHE A 114 -8.98 -4.17 -7.81
C PHE A 114 -7.66 -3.47 -8.17
N ARG A 115 -7.38 -3.24 -9.45
CA ARG A 115 -6.13 -2.56 -9.87
C ARG A 115 -6.30 -1.08 -10.23
N ASN A 116 -7.53 -0.56 -10.22
CA ASN A 116 -7.81 0.85 -10.46
C ASN A 116 -7.33 1.73 -9.30
N THR A 117 -6.97 2.98 -9.60
CA THR A 117 -6.42 3.93 -8.63
C THR A 117 -7.32 4.12 -7.41
N ILE A 118 -8.63 4.20 -7.60
CA ILE A 118 -9.60 4.43 -6.51
C ILE A 118 -9.57 3.32 -5.44
N ASN A 119 -9.07 2.14 -5.78
CA ASN A 119 -9.03 0.99 -4.86
C ASN A 119 -7.74 0.95 -4.02
N HIS A 120 -6.91 1.99 -4.10
CA HIS A 120 -5.67 2.13 -3.37
C HIS A 120 -5.67 3.41 -2.52
N ASN A 121 -4.82 3.46 -1.50
CA ASN A 121 -4.76 4.56 -0.54
C ASN A 121 -3.97 5.76 -1.11
N THR A 122 -4.49 6.33 -2.17
CA THR A 122 -3.83 7.41 -2.91
C THR A 122 -4.85 8.43 -3.45
N LEU A 123 -4.34 9.53 -3.97
CA LEU A 123 -5.14 10.55 -4.62
C LEU A 123 -5.67 10.01 -5.96
N TRP A 124 -6.97 10.21 -6.19
CA TRP A 124 -7.68 9.81 -7.38
C TRP A 124 -8.42 10.99 -8.00
N ILE A 125 -8.48 11.02 -9.33
CA ILE A 125 -9.21 12.00 -10.10
C ILE A 125 -10.37 11.29 -10.78
N ASN A 126 -11.55 11.88 -10.73
CA ASN A 126 -12.75 11.26 -11.32
C ASN A 126 -12.50 10.86 -12.79
N GLU A 127 -12.84 9.63 -13.13
CA GLU A 127 -12.70 9.05 -14.47
C GLU A 127 -11.26 9.01 -15.04
N LYS A 128 -10.23 9.17 -14.20
CA LYS A 128 -8.83 9.13 -14.63
C LYS A 128 -8.01 8.18 -13.77
N GLU A 129 -7.30 7.31 -14.44
CA GLU A 129 -6.34 6.42 -13.82
C GLU A 129 -4.92 7.02 -13.82
N GLN A 130 -4.08 6.64 -12.87
CA GLN A 130 -2.65 7.00 -12.88
C GLN A 130 -1.95 6.49 -14.14
N ASN A 131 -2.35 5.33 -14.63
CA ASN A 131 -1.92 4.74 -15.89
C ASN A 131 -3.14 4.11 -16.58
N GLU A 132 -3.19 4.18 -17.91
CA GLU A 132 -4.26 3.60 -18.67
C GLU A 132 -4.16 2.08 -18.70
N LEU A 133 -5.15 1.40 -18.14
CA LEU A 133 -5.22 -0.05 -18.06
C LEU A 133 -5.93 -0.61 -19.30
N ILE A 134 -5.27 -1.51 -20.01
CA ILE A 134 -5.85 -2.22 -21.15
C ILE A 134 -5.78 -3.71 -20.93
N GLY A 135 -6.91 -4.38 -21.20
CA GLY A 135 -6.99 -5.82 -20.97
C GLY A 135 -6.57 -6.20 -19.55
N VAL A 136 -6.26 -7.45 -19.33
CA VAL A 136 -5.99 -7.98 -17.98
C VAL A 136 -4.58 -7.62 -17.48
N PHE A 137 -3.61 -7.45 -18.40
CA PHE A 137 -2.20 -7.30 -18.07
C PHE A 137 -1.48 -6.18 -18.82
N GLU A 138 -2.19 -5.35 -19.58
CA GLU A 138 -1.58 -4.29 -20.38
C GLU A 138 -1.78 -2.93 -19.73
N ILE A 139 -0.78 -2.06 -19.89
CA ILE A 139 -0.77 -0.68 -19.43
C ILE A 139 -0.19 0.17 -20.55
N LEU A 140 -0.97 1.14 -21.07
CA LEU A 140 -0.54 2.01 -22.17
C LEU A 140 0.33 3.18 -21.75
N LYS A 141 0.14 3.66 -20.54
CA LYS A 141 0.95 4.74 -19.96
C LYS A 141 1.62 4.25 -18.72
N GLU A 142 2.87 4.62 -18.60
CA GLU A 142 3.63 4.45 -17.37
C GLU A 142 3.83 5.81 -16.73
N SER A 143 3.15 6.06 -15.61
CA SER A 143 3.56 7.15 -14.74
C SER A 143 4.87 6.77 -14.06
N LYS A 144 5.85 7.69 -14.14
CA LYS A 144 7.16 7.48 -13.54
C LYS A 144 7.24 8.30 -12.25
N PRO A 145 7.33 7.64 -11.08
CA PRO A 145 7.57 8.36 -9.85
C PRO A 145 8.98 8.95 -9.83
N SER A 146 9.08 10.17 -9.34
CA SER A 146 10.33 10.81 -8.95
C SER A 146 10.37 10.89 -7.44
N ILE A 147 11.40 10.33 -6.83
CA ILE A 147 11.66 10.48 -5.39
C ILE A 147 12.55 11.69 -5.22
N GLU A 148 11.99 12.79 -4.71
CA GLU A 148 12.67 14.07 -4.53
C GLU A 148 13.45 14.08 -3.21
N LYS A 149 12.91 13.41 -2.20
CA LYS A 149 13.56 13.26 -0.89
C LYS A 149 13.20 11.92 -0.28
N ILE A 150 14.17 11.29 0.33
CA ILE A 150 13.98 10.13 1.19
C ILE A 150 14.93 10.24 2.38
N SER A 151 14.41 10.09 3.58
CA SER A 151 15.16 10.18 4.81
C SER A 151 14.59 9.22 5.85
N LYS A 152 15.17 9.23 7.05
CA LYS A 152 14.73 8.38 8.16
C LYS A 152 13.27 8.56 8.59
N ASN A 153 12.67 9.70 8.30
CA ASN A 153 11.32 10.04 8.75
C ASN A 153 10.51 10.93 7.77
N GLN A 154 10.94 11.01 6.52
CA GLN A 154 10.26 11.84 5.52
C GLN A 154 10.51 11.30 4.11
N ILE A 155 9.46 11.30 3.32
CA ILE A 155 9.50 11.01 1.89
C ILE A 155 8.81 12.14 1.17
N ILE A 156 9.40 12.64 0.07
CA ILE A 156 8.74 13.52 -0.89
C ILE A 156 8.90 12.86 -2.25
N ALA A 157 7.77 12.60 -2.89
CA ALA A 157 7.76 11.98 -4.21
C ALA A 157 6.67 12.61 -5.09
N SER A 158 6.84 12.54 -6.39
CA SER A 158 5.86 13.04 -7.36
C SER A 158 5.76 12.15 -8.58
N HIS A 159 4.63 12.22 -9.28
CA HIS A 159 4.41 11.60 -10.57
C HIS A 159 3.54 12.47 -11.48
N ASN A 160 3.47 12.13 -12.77
CA ASN A 160 2.74 12.88 -13.79
C ASN A 160 1.61 12.06 -14.45
N GLY A 161 1.12 11.03 -13.78
CA GLY A 161 0.13 10.10 -14.31
C GLY A 161 -1.16 10.77 -14.81
N TYR A 162 -1.55 11.89 -14.20
CA TYR A 162 -2.76 12.64 -14.54
C TYR A 162 -2.54 13.77 -15.57
N LYS A 163 -1.43 13.79 -16.29
CA LYS A 163 -0.97 14.91 -17.12
C LYS A 163 -0.69 16.19 -16.33
N LYS A 164 -0.83 16.15 -15.03
CA LYS A 164 -0.45 17.15 -14.03
C LYS A 164 0.44 16.49 -12.99
N LYS A 165 1.26 17.27 -12.33
CA LYS A 165 2.12 16.77 -11.27
C LYS A 165 1.27 16.54 -10.02
N HIS A 166 1.25 15.31 -9.52
CA HIS A 166 0.83 14.98 -8.16
C HIS A 166 2.10 14.79 -7.32
N SER A 167 2.21 15.50 -6.23
CA SER A 167 3.27 15.30 -5.24
C SER A 167 2.64 14.88 -3.92
N ARG A 168 3.25 13.89 -3.27
CA ARG A 168 2.88 13.44 -1.94
C ARG A 168 4.08 13.50 -1.03
N GLU A 169 3.86 14.07 0.15
CA GLU A 169 4.81 14.04 1.25
C GLU A 169 4.29 13.14 2.36
N PHE A 170 5.16 12.28 2.88
CA PHE A 170 4.93 11.48 4.07
C PHE A 170 5.89 11.94 5.16
N ILE A 171 5.37 12.26 6.33
CA ILE A 171 6.16 12.62 7.52
C ILE A 171 5.81 11.64 8.64
N PHE A 172 6.83 11.00 9.19
CA PHE A 172 6.68 9.98 10.23
C PHE A 172 7.21 10.52 11.56
N GLU A 173 6.33 10.61 12.53
CA GLU A 173 6.65 10.99 13.90
C GLU A 173 6.38 9.84 14.87
N GLU A 174 6.70 10.02 16.13
CA GLU A 174 6.58 8.95 17.12
C GLU A 174 5.14 8.41 17.26
N LYS A 175 4.14 9.30 17.23
CA LYS A 175 2.72 8.96 17.48
C LYS A 175 1.77 9.38 16.36
N ARG A 176 2.27 9.91 15.27
CA ARG A 176 1.45 10.31 14.12
C ARG A 176 2.19 10.14 12.81
N MET A 177 1.43 9.93 11.77
CA MET A 177 1.86 10.00 10.39
C MET A 177 1.10 11.14 9.73
N ILE A 178 1.80 11.99 8.99
CA ILE A 178 1.21 13.09 8.22
C ILE A 178 1.39 12.77 6.76
N ILE A 179 0.35 12.99 5.99
CA ILE A 179 0.36 12.84 4.53
C ILE A 179 -0.14 14.16 3.95
N GLU A 180 0.65 14.77 3.08
CA GLU A 180 0.29 15.99 2.37
C GLU A 180 0.31 15.74 0.88
N ASP A 181 -0.82 15.96 0.23
CA ASP A 181 -0.97 15.87 -1.20
C ASP A 181 -1.02 17.27 -1.83
N TYR A 182 -0.22 17.47 -2.87
CA TYR A 182 -0.18 18.70 -3.66
C TYR A 182 -0.61 18.38 -5.09
N PHE A 183 -1.77 18.91 -5.47
CA PHE A 183 -2.35 18.73 -6.79
C PHE A 183 -3.24 19.92 -7.18
N ASP A 184 -3.10 20.40 -8.43
CA ASP A 184 -3.78 21.61 -8.92
C ASP A 184 -5.10 21.32 -9.64
N ASP A 185 -5.92 20.42 -9.12
CA ASP A 185 -7.25 20.09 -9.69
C ASP A 185 -8.12 19.42 -8.63
N ASP A 186 -9.43 19.35 -8.90
CA ASP A 186 -10.37 18.60 -8.06
C ASP A 186 -9.96 17.13 -8.01
N SER A 187 -9.86 16.61 -6.82
CA SER A 187 -9.38 15.26 -6.58
C SER A 187 -10.02 14.64 -5.34
N PHE A 188 -9.92 13.33 -5.24
CA PHE A 188 -10.40 12.55 -4.12
C PHE A 188 -9.23 11.81 -3.49
N LEU A 189 -9.23 11.69 -2.19
CA LEU A 189 -8.35 10.77 -1.47
C LEU A 189 -9.15 9.51 -1.12
N SER A 190 -8.73 8.36 -1.66
CA SER A 190 -9.27 7.07 -1.22
C SER A 190 -8.47 6.53 -0.05
N ILE A 191 -9.16 6.01 0.96
CA ILE A 191 -8.57 5.30 2.09
C ILE A 191 -9.38 4.03 2.35
N ASN A 192 -8.74 2.88 2.25
CA ASN A 192 -9.34 1.57 2.48
C ASN A 192 -9.02 1.10 3.90
N PHE A 193 -10.03 0.84 4.67
CA PHE A 193 -9.87 0.30 6.02
C PHE A 193 -9.92 -1.23 6.00
N ALA A 194 -9.22 -1.84 6.95
CA ALA A 194 -9.27 -3.28 7.12
C ALA A 194 -10.67 -3.77 7.50
N PRO A 195 -11.06 -5.01 7.16
CA PRO A 195 -12.31 -5.60 7.61
C PRO A 195 -12.45 -5.53 9.14
N ASN A 196 -13.68 -5.34 9.61
CA ASN A 196 -14.05 -5.23 11.04
C ASN A 196 -13.56 -3.95 11.76
N ILE A 197 -13.06 -2.97 11.04
CA ILE A 197 -12.80 -1.64 11.58
C ILE A 197 -14.13 -0.88 11.75
N LYS A 198 -14.31 -0.24 12.91
CA LYS A 198 -15.46 0.67 13.13
C LYS A 198 -15.02 2.10 12.89
N ILE A 199 -15.75 2.78 12.03
CA ILE A 199 -15.50 4.17 11.65
C ILE A 199 -16.61 5.04 12.27
N GLU A 200 -16.23 6.04 13.05
CA GLU A 200 -17.11 6.97 13.72
C GLU A 200 -16.72 8.40 13.34
N PRO A 201 -17.43 9.09 12.45
CA PRO A 201 -17.23 10.52 12.23
C PRO A 201 -17.46 11.29 13.55
N ILE A 202 -16.50 12.12 13.95
CA ILE A 202 -16.61 13.00 15.12
C ILE A 202 -17.15 14.36 14.66
N ASP A 203 -16.61 14.88 13.58
CA ASP A 203 -17.01 16.12 12.92
C ASP A 203 -16.73 16.04 11.41
N ASN A 204 -16.80 17.16 10.70
CA ASN A 204 -16.62 17.19 9.24
C ASN A 204 -15.20 16.89 8.77
N SER A 205 -14.21 16.91 9.66
CA SER A 205 -12.80 16.73 9.34
C SER A 205 -12.12 15.63 10.16
N THR A 206 -12.79 15.09 11.17
CA THR A 206 -12.20 14.13 12.10
C THR A 206 -13.00 12.84 12.12
N ILE A 207 -12.31 11.73 11.90
CA ILE A 207 -12.87 10.39 11.98
C ILE A 207 -12.13 9.62 13.07
N LYS A 208 -12.89 9.00 13.95
CA LYS A 208 -12.36 8.04 14.92
C LYS A 208 -12.46 6.63 14.33
N ILE A 209 -11.36 5.94 14.36
CA ILE A 209 -11.20 4.59 13.86
C ILE A 209 -10.91 3.68 15.04
N ASN A 210 -11.75 2.69 15.23
CA ASN A 210 -11.66 1.72 16.31
C ASN A 210 -11.40 0.33 15.73
N SER A 211 -10.30 -0.28 16.13
CA SER A 211 -10.02 -1.70 15.94
C SER A 211 -10.24 -2.47 17.24
N ILE A 212 -9.94 -3.75 17.27
CA ILE A 212 -10.13 -4.60 18.47
C ILE A 212 -9.29 -4.09 19.64
N ASN A 213 -8.02 -3.71 19.38
CA ASN A 213 -7.06 -3.37 20.45
C ASN A 213 -6.51 -1.94 20.34
N SER A 214 -6.94 -1.17 19.34
CA SER A 214 -6.33 0.11 19.02
C SER A 214 -7.36 1.15 18.58
N GLN A 215 -7.01 2.42 18.77
CA GLN A 215 -7.77 3.56 18.25
C GLN A 215 -6.84 4.48 17.48
N LEU A 216 -7.38 5.08 16.42
CA LEU A 216 -6.73 6.09 15.62
C LEU A 216 -7.68 7.27 15.41
N LEU A 217 -7.16 8.48 15.43
CA LEU A 217 -7.85 9.66 14.94
C LEU A 217 -7.27 10.02 13.57
N LEU A 218 -8.12 10.04 12.57
CA LEU A 218 -7.79 10.54 11.25
C LEU A 218 -8.33 11.96 11.12
N ASN A 219 -7.44 12.93 11.01
CA ASN A 219 -7.78 14.33 10.75
C ASN A 219 -7.58 14.61 9.26
N LEU A 220 -8.59 15.20 8.65
CA LEU A 220 -8.65 15.47 7.21
C LEU A 220 -8.77 16.98 7.02
N ASP A 221 -7.67 17.65 6.70
CA ASP A 221 -7.64 19.08 6.46
C ASP A 221 -8.01 19.38 4.99
N ASN A 222 -8.64 20.53 4.75
CA ASN A 222 -9.08 21.02 3.43
C ASN A 222 -10.03 20.07 2.69
N LEU A 223 -10.87 19.36 3.41
CA LEU A 223 -11.87 18.47 2.86
C LEU A 223 -13.18 19.24 2.57
N GLU A 224 -13.71 19.16 1.35
CA GLU A 224 -15.03 19.71 1.02
C GLU A 224 -16.16 18.80 1.50
N PHE A 225 -15.98 17.49 1.34
CA PHE A 225 -16.95 16.49 1.83
C PHE A 225 -16.26 15.17 2.14
N LEU A 226 -16.90 14.41 3.01
CA LEU A 226 -16.52 13.04 3.37
C LEU A 226 -17.61 12.09 2.91
N ARG A 227 -17.22 11.00 2.27
CA ARG A 227 -18.10 9.91 1.88
C ARG A 227 -17.57 8.58 2.41
N LEU A 228 -18.41 7.84 3.11
CA LEU A 228 -18.14 6.48 3.54
C LEU A 228 -18.90 5.52 2.62
N GLU A 229 -18.22 4.53 2.10
CA GLU A 229 -18.78 3.52 1.20
C GLU A 229 -18.34 2.12 1.62
N ASP A 230 -19.15 1.13 1.26
CA ASP A 230 -18.77 -0.27 1.38
C ASP A 230 -17.63 -0.57 0.42
N GLY A 231 -16.53 -1.09 0.97
CA GLY A 231 -15.35 -1.46 0.23
C GLY A 231 -15.31 -2.94 -0.18
N ASN A 232 -14.28 -3.31 -0.94
CA ASN A 232 -13.95 -4.71 -1.21
C ASN A 232 -12.49 -4.93 -0.82
N TYR A 233 -12.26 -5.97 -0.06
CA TYR A 233 -10.94 -6.37 0.37
C TYR A 233 -10.67 -7.82 -0.02
N SER A 234 -9.50 -8.11 -0.55
CA SER A 234 -9.09 -9.45 -0.94
C SER A 234 -7.88 -9.89 -0.13
N GLU A 235 -8.08 -10.87 0.72
CA GLU A 235 -7.00 -11.52 1.47
C GLU A 235 -6.11 -12.41 0.59
N GLY A 236 -6.59 -12.77 -0.60
CA GLY A 236 -5.89 -13.64 -1.53
C GLY A 236 -6.71 -13.98 -2.76
N TYR A 237 -6.11 -14.75 -3.65
CA TYR A 237 -6.74 -15.13 -4.90
C TYR A 237 -8.08 -15.86 -4.69
N GLY A 238 -9.14 -15.31 -5.28
CA GLY A 238 -10.48 -15.87 -5.21
C GLY A 238 -11.21 -15.63 -3.88
N ASN A 239 -10.59 -14.95 -2.93
CA ASN A 239 -11.20 -14.64 -1.63
C ASN A 239 -11.46 -13.13 -1.51
N MET A 240 -12.71 -12.73 -1.35
CA MET A 240 -13.15 -11.34 -1.25
C MET A 240 -14.07 -11.15 -0.05
N ILE A 241 -13.75 -10.18 0.76
CA ILE A 241 -14.58 -9.72 1.88
C ILE A 241 -15.20 -8.40 1.47
N LYS A 242 -16.51 -8.27 1.65
CA LYS A 242 -17.22 -6.99 1.54
C LYS A 242 -17.14 -6.30 2.90
N ASN A 243 -16.71 -5.07 2.87
CA ASN A 243 -16.47 -4.27 4.08
C ASN A 243 -17.45 -3.10 4.13
#